data_0d49af72352bb39b037dac62db9fb22d
#
_entry.id   0d49af72352bb39b037dac62db9fb22d
#
_cell.length_a   1.000
_cell.length_b   1.000
_cell.length_c   1.000
_cell.angle_alpha   90.00
_cell.angle_beta   90.00
_cell.angle_gamma   90.00
#
_symmetry.space_group_name_H-M   'P 1'
#
loop_
_entity.id
_entity.type
_entity.pdbx_description
1 polymer ?
#
loop_
_entity_poly.entity_id
_entity_poly.type
_entity_poly.pdbx_seq_one_letter_code
_entity_poly.pdbx_strand_id
1 'polypeptide(L)'
;REVVMNVSPEVLAEIDRRLDEQTEGEIAEWLNRQGHAGPRGEPFDARMVQRIRRTHRLRSRHGRLRAAGWLTLTEVARRLGIWPGTVKIRRAEGRLGLAWCKLNDDGEYRYADPGPRNPEDARKGGDGDAFDARTPRTAK
;
A
#
# COMPACT_ATOMS: atom_id res chain seq x y z
N ARG A 1 -21.91 -12.30 -24.45
CA ARG A 1 -21.00 -11.20 -24.63
C ARG A 1 -20.73 -10.52 -23.30
N GLU A 2 -19.50 -10.27 -23.04
CA GLU A 2 -19.19 -9.72 -21.72
C GLU A 2 -19.66 -8.29 -21.59
N VAL A 3 -19.91 -7.93 -20.36
CA VAL A 3 -20.27 -6.57 -20.02
C VAL A 3 -18.97 -5.80 -19.78
N VAL A 4 -18.81 -4.74 -20.52
CA VAL A 4 -17.61 -3.91 -20.38
C VAL A 4 -18.00 -2.62 -19.71
N MET A 5 -17.22 -2.24 -18.71
CA MET A 5 -17.43 -0.95 -18.07
C MET A 5 -16.91 0.13 -19.00
N ASN A 6 -17.83 0.79 -19.67
CA ASN A 6 -17.47 1.87 -20.58
C ASN A 6 -17.22 3.12 -19.77
N VAL A 7 -15.99 3.55 -19.76
CA VAL A 7 -15.63 4.79 -19.08
C VAL A 7 -14.94 5.70 -20.08
N SER A 8 -15.02 6.99 -19.83
CA SER A 8 -14.36 7.93 -20.73
C SER A 8 -12.85 7.75 -20.62
N PRO A 9 -12.12 8.09 -21.68
CA PRO A 9 -10.65 8.04 -21.59
C PRO A 9 -10.10 8.89 -20.46
N GLU A 10 -10.77 9.97 -20.11
CA GLU A 10 -10.34 10.83 -19.00
C GLU A 10 -10.43 10.10 -17.68
N VAL A 11 -11.55 9.41 -17.44
CA VAL A 11 -11.71 8.66 -16.20
C VAL A 11 -10.69 7.54 -16.14
N LEU A 12 -10.50 6.84 -17.24
CA LEU A 12 -9.54 5.75 -17.29
C LEU A 12 -8.12 6.24 -16.98
N ALA A 13 -7.73 7.37 -17.56
CA ALA A 13 -6.41 7.94 -17.32
C ALA A 13 -6.24 8.35 -15.86
N GLU A 14 -7.31 8.88 -15.25
CA GLU A 14 -7.23 9.25 -13.85
C GLU A 14 -7.10 8.04 -12.94
N ILE A 15 -7.84 6.98 -13.24
CA ILE A 15 -7.72 5.76 -12.46
C ILE A 15 -6.29 5.23 -12.56
N ASP A 16 -5.76 5.18 -13.78
CA ASP A 16 -4.41 4.67 -14.00
C ASP A 16 -3.39 5.47 -13.20
N ARG A 17 -3.46 6.79 -13.28
CA ARG A 17 -2.51 7.65 -12.58
C ARG A 17 -2.64 7.55 -11.06
N ARG A 18 -3.87 7.52 -10.58
CA ARG A 18 -4.11 7.58 -9.14
C ARG A 18 -3.82 6.27 -8.43
N LEU A 19 -3.80 5.16 -9.17
CA LEU A 19 -3.45 3.88 -8.56
C LEU A 19 -2.04 3.87 -7.98
N ASP A 20 -1.18 4.75 -8.43
CA ASP A 20 0.16 4.88 -7.84
C ASP A 20 0.10 5.45 -6.42
N GLU A 21 -0.95 6.21 -6.10
CA GLU A 21 -0.99 6.97 -4.85
C GLU A 21 -2.18 6.65 -3.96
N GLN A 22 -3.23 6.07 -4.52
CA GLN A 22 -4.48 5.91 -3.80
C GLN A 22 -5.02 4.50 -3.94
N THR A 23 -5.80 4.09 -2.94
CA THR A 23 -6.52 2.82 -3.02
C THR A 23 -7.67 2.94 -4.00
N GLU A 24 -8.23 1.79 -4.36
CA GLU A 24 -9.37 1.78 -5.29
C GLU A 24 -10.57 2.50 -4.69
N GLY A 25 -10.79 2.34 -3.38
CA GLY A 25 -11.88 3.06 -2.74
C GLY A 25 -11.67 4.56 -2.72
N GLU A 26 -10.44 4.99 -2.50
CA GLU A 26 -10.13 6.42 -2.52
C GLU A 26 -10.33 7.01 -3.91
N ILE A 27 -9.96 6.25 -4.93
CA ILE A 27 -10.17 6.69 -6.31
C ILE A 27 -11.66 6.82 -6.60
N ALA A 28 -12.44 5.84 -6.14
CA ALA A 28 -13.88 5.90 -6.33
C ALA A 28 -14.47 7.14 -5.69
N GLU A 29 -14.06 7.45 -4.47
CA GLU A 29 -14.55 8.65 -3.80
C GLU A 29 -14.17 9.91 -4.55
N TRP A 30 -12.95 9.96 -5.06
CA TRP A 30 -12.50 11.11 -5.81
C TRP A 30 -13.35 11.30 -7.08
N LEU A 31 -13.62 10.21 -7.79
CA LEU A 31 -14.43 10.27 -9.00
C LEU A 31 -15.82 10.80 -8.68
N ASN A 32 -16.40 10.34 -7.58
CA ASN A 32 -17.72 10.80 -7.18
C ASN A 32 -17.71 12.30 -6.85
N ARG A 33 -16.67 12.76 -6.18
CA ARG A 33 -16.57 14.18 -5.84
C ARG A 33 -16.40 15.06 -7.08
N GLN A 34 -15.81 14.50 -8.13
CA GLN A 34 -15.63 15.23 -9.38
C GLN A 34 -16.87 15.20 -10.26
N GLY A 35 -17.92 14.53 -9.82
CA GLY A 35 -19.15 14.47 -10.57
C GLY A 35 -19.23 13.36 -11.57
N HIS A 36 -18.24 12.45 -11.60
CA HIS A 36 -18.32 11.30 -12.48
C HIS A 36 -19.28 10.27 -11.91
N ALA A 37 -19.86 9.49 -12.81
CA ALA A 37 -20.78 8.43 -12.41
C ALA A 37 -20.54 7.21 -13.29
N GLY A 38 -20.99 6.06 -12.80
CA GLY A 38 -20.88 4.83 -13.56
C GLY A 38 -21.81 4.82 -14.78
N PRO A 39 -21.74 3.74 -15.56
CA PRO A 39 -22.51 3.67 -16.82
C PRO A 39 -24.01 3.84 -16.65
N ARG A 40 -24.53 3.51 -15.47
CA ARG A 40 -25.98 3.65 -15.20
C ARG A 40 -26.27 4.83 -14.28
N GLY A 41 -25.33 5.72 -14.13
CA GLY A 41 -25.49 6.86 -13.25
C GLY A 41 -25.23 6.57 -11.78
N GLU A 42 -24.80 5.37 -11.47
CA GLU A 42 -24.54 4.99 -10.08
C GLU A 42 -23.19 5.55 -9.61
N PRO A 43 -23.03 5.74 -8.31
CA PRO A 43 -21.75 6.20 -7.80
C PRO A 43 -20.68 5.13 -7.95
N PHE A 44 -19.44 5.56 -8.07
CA PHE A 44 -18.31 4.65 -8.10
C PHE A 44 -18.04 4.08 -6.71
N ASP A 45 -17.58 2.84 -6.69
CA ASP A 45 -17.08 2.24 -5.45
C ASP A 45 -15.80 1.47 -5.79
N ALA A 46 -15.16 0.92 -4.76
CA ALA A 46 -13.88 0.24 -4.96
C ALA A 46 -14.00 -0.93 -5.92
N ARG A 47 -15.10 -1.65 -5.87
CA ARG A 47 -15.30 -2.81 -6.72
C ARG A 47 -15.41 -2.41 -8.18
N MET A 48 -16.06 -1.30 -8.46
CA MET A 48 -16.16 -0.78 -9.82
C MET A 48 -14.79 -0.38 -10.36
N VAL A 49 -14.02 0.31 -9.55
CA VAL A 49 -12.67 0.71 -9.97
C VAL A 49 -11.83 -0.53 -10.25
N GLN A 50 -11.93 -1.55 -9.40
CA GLN A 50 -11.21 -2.79 -9.61
C GLN A 50 -11.60 -3.46 -10.93
N ARG A 51 -12.90 -3.49 -11.21
CA ARG A 51 -13.38 -4.09 -12.45
C ARG A 51 -12.85 -3.33 -13.67
N ILE A 52 -12.90 -2.01 -13.61
CA ILE A 52 -12.37 -1.19 -14.70
C ILE A 52 -10.89 -1.46 -14.89
N ARG A 53 -10.15 -1.51 -13.80
CA ARG A 53 -8.72 -1.77 -13.85
C ARG A 53 -8.44 -3.11 -14.55
N ARG A 54 -9.17 -4.15 -14.16
CA ARG A 54 -8.96 -5.47 -14.75
C ARG A 54 -9.36 -5.52 -16.22
N THR A 55 -10.48 -4.90 -16.54
CA THR A 55 -10.96 -4.89 -17.91
C THR A 55 -9.98 -4.21 -18.86
N HIS A 56 -9.38 -3.12 -18.41
CA HIS A 56 -8.46 -2.35 -19.23
C HIS A 56 -7.00 -2.72 -18.98
N ARG A 57 -6.77 -3.74 -18.15
CA ARG A 57 -5.43 -4.28 -17.90
C ARG A 57 -4.47 -3.26 -17.33
N LEU A 58 -4.98 -2.39 -16.49
CA LEU A 58 -4.13 -1.46 -15.76
C LEU A 58 -3.41 -2.21 -14.63
N ARG A 59 -2.17 -1.84 -14.38
CA ARG A 59 -1.40 -2.47 -13.34
C ARG A 59 -2.04 -2.19 -11.98
N SER A 60 -2.10 -3.21 -11.12
CA SER A 60 -2.67 -3.06 -9.80
C SER A 60 -1.82 -2.15 -8.93
N ARG A 61 -2.43 -1.59 -7.89
CA ARG A 61 -1.67 -0.80 -6.93
C ARG A 61 -0.55 -1.62 -6.31
N HIS A 62 -0.84 -2.89 -5.97
CA HIS A 62 0.20 -3.77 -5.44
C HIS A 62 1.38 -3.86 -6.40
N GLY A 63 1.12 -4.10 -7.68
CA GLY A 63 2.19 -4.21 -8.66
C GLY A 63 2.99 -2.92 -8.80
N ARG A 64 2.30 -1.78 -8.76
CA ARG A 64 2.96 -0.48 -8.88
C ARG A 64 3.88 -0.22 -7.69
N LEU A 65 3.37 -0.51 -6.49
CA LEU A 65 4.16 -0.27 -5.28
C LEU A 65 5.36 -1.21 -5.23
N ARG A 66 5.16 -2.48 -5.62
CA ARG A 66 6.30 -3.40 -5.66
C ARG A 66 7.34 -2.94 -6.68
N ALA A 67 6.91 -2.48 -7.83
CA ALA A 67 7.83 -2.00 -8.84
C ALA A 67 8.59 -0.77 -8.36
N ALA A 68 7.98 0.02 -7.48
CA ALA A 68 8.63 1.21 -6.92
C ALA A 68 9.48 0.90 -5.70
N GLY A 69 9.56 -0.36 -5.30
CA GLY A 69 10.42 -0.75 -4.19
C GLY A 69 9.79 -0.78 -2.82
N TRP A 70 8.50 -0.61 -2.74
CA TRP A 70 7.82 -0.66 -1.44
C TRP A 70 7.79 -2.08 -0.90
N LEU A 71 7.90 -2.20 0.41
CA LEU A 71 8.03 -3.48 1.10
C LEU A 71 6.76 -3.86 1.80
N THR A 72 6.56 -5.18 1.92
CA THR A 72 5.45 -5.69 2.74
C THR A 72 5.80 -5.53 4.22
N LEU A 73 4.79 -5.74 5.06
CA LEU A 73 4.98 -5.69 6.51
C LEU A 73 6.09 -6.64 6.96
N THR A 74 6.06 -7.87 6.48
CA THR A 74 7.07 -8.85 6.87
C THR A 74 8.46 -8.43 6.43
N GLU A 75 8.55 -7.91 5.21
CA GLU A 75 9.85 -7.50 4.67
C GLU A 75 10.43 -6.33 5.44
N VAL A 76 9.62 -5.31 5.72
CA VAL A 76 10.15 -4.15 6.43
C VAL A 76 10.49 -4.50 7.88
N ALA A 77 9.69 -5.36 8.50
CA ALA A 77 10.00 -5.82 9.86
C ALA A 77 11.36 -6.51 9.89
N ARG A 78 11.61 -7.35 8.90
CA ARG A 78 12.89 -8.04 8.81
C ARG A 78 14.04 -7.06 8.60
N ARG A 79 13.84 -6.05 7.73
CA ARG A 79 14.87 -5.04 7.49
C ARG A 79 15.17 -4.22 8.72
N LEU A 80 14.15 -3.93 9.52
CA LEU A 80 14.33 -3.14 10.73
C LEU A 80 14.76 -3.97 11.93
N GLY A 81 14.64 -5.30 11.83
CA GLY A 81 15.01 -6.16 12.94
C GLY A 81 14.00 -6.14 14.08
N ILE A 82 12.74 -5.91 13.78
CA ILE A 82 11.69 -5.87 14.80
C ILE A 82 10.53 -6.76 14.34
N TRP A 83 9.61 -6.99 15.26
CA TRP A 83 8.44 -7.81 14.97
C TRP A 83 7.45 -7.06 14.08
N PRO A 84 6.72 -7.78 13.22
CA PRO A 84 5.69 -7.12 12.42
C PRO A 84 4.67 -6.36 13.25
N GLY A 85 4.29 -6.91 14.42
CA GLY A 85 3.36 -6.20 15.29
C GLY A 85 3.92 -4.88 15.77
N THR A 86 5.23 -4.83 16.02
CA THR A 86 5.88 -3.60 16.43
C THR A 86 5.84 -2.56 15.32
N VAL A 87 6.02 -3.01 14.07
CA VAL A 87 5.91 -2.09 12.93
C VAL A 87 4.52 -1.45 12.92
N LYS A 88 3.48 -2.28 13.10
CA LYS A 88 2.11 -1.77 13.09
C LYS A 88 1.88 -0.74 14.19
N ILE A 89 2.38 -1.02 15.38
CA ILE A 89 2.21 -0.13 16.52
C ILE A 89 2.93 1.20 16.24
N ARG A 90 4.17 1.13 15.81
CA ARG A 90 4.94 2.35 15.54
C ARG A 90 4.32 3.17 14.43
N ARG A 91 3.79 2.49 13.40
CA ARG A 91 3.11 3.20 12.32
C ARG A 91 1.90 3.95 12.87
N ALA A 92 1.08 3.26 13.66
CA ALA A 92 -0.13 3.88 14.19
C ALA A 92 0.19 5.04 15.12
N GLU A 93 1.33 4.98 15.80
CA GLU A 93 1.73 6.02 16.72
C GLU A 93 2.55 7.12 16.06
N GLY A 94 2.82 6.99 14.78
CA GLY A 94 3.61 8.00 14.09
C GLY A 94 5.09 7.96 14.40
N ARG A 95 5.58 6.83 14.89
CA ARG A 95 6.98 6.70 15.32
C ARG A 95 7.81 5.76 14.46
N LEU A 96 7.27 5.38 13.29
CA LEU A 96 7.96 4.40 12.47
C LEU A 96 9.23 4.97 11.83
N GLY A 97 9.23 6.24 11.51
CA GLY A 97 10.40 6.87 10.90
C GLY A 97 10.59 6.55 9.42
N LEU A 98 9.61 5.90 8.81
CA LEU A 98 9.64 5.57 7.39
C LEU A 98 8.34 6.02 6.76
N ALA A 99 8.39 6.28 5.47
CA ALA A 99 7.17 6.51 4.72
C ALA A 99 6.39 5.21 4.59
N TRP A 100 5.08 5.32 4.57
CA TRP A 100 4.21 4.16 4.40
C TRP A 100 2.95 4.64 3.71
N CYS A 101 2.25 3.71 3.09
CA CYS A 101 1.00 4.04 2.42
C CYS A 101 0.07 2.84 2.46
N LYS A 102 -1.21 3.13 2.27
CA LYS A 102 -2.20 2.07 2.20
C LYS A 102 -2.07 1.32 0.88
N LEU A 103 -2.13 0.02 0.95
CA LEU A 103 -2.24 -0.79 -0.23
C LEU A 103 -3.68 -0.88 -0.71
N ASN A 104 -4.59 -1.07 0.23
CA ASN A 104 -6.01 -1.26 -0.10
C ASN A 104 -6.87 -0.72 1.04
N ASP A 105 -8.17 -0.84 0.85
CA ASP A 105 -9.13 -0.33 1.82
C ASP A 105 -9.33 -1.26 3.01
N ASP A 106 -8.73 -2.44 2.95
CA ASP A 106 -8.84 -3.43 4.03
C ASP A 106 -7.83 -3.23 5.13
N GLY A 107 -6.99 -2.23 5.02
CA GLY A 107 -6.05 -1.95 6.08
C GLY A 107 -4.67 -2.58 5.89
N GLU A 108 -4.37 -3.03 4.69
CA GLU A 108 -3.00 -3.47 4.38
C GLU A 108 -2.17 -2.27 3.97
N TYR A 109 -0.90 -2.33 4.31
CA TYR A 109 0.01 -1.20 4.10
C TYR A 109 1.28 -1.67 3.42
N ARG A 110 1.96 -0.72 2.81
CA ARG A 110 3.29 -0.96 2.25
C ARG A 110 4.22 0.11 2.79
N TYR A 111 5.49 -0.22 2.86
CA TYR A 111 6.47 0.58 3.60
C TYR A 111 7.65 0.90 2.71
N ALA A 112 8.19 2.08 2.89
CA ALA A 112 9.40 2.46 2.17
C ALA A 112 10.55 1.56 2.60
N ASP A 113 11.44 1.28 1.67
CA ASP A 113 12.63 0.50 1.96
C ASP A 113 13.58 1.39 2.77
N PRO A 114 13.96 0.97 3.98
CA PRO A 114 14.89 1.77 4.78
C PRO A 114 16.31 1.78 4.21
N GLY A 115 16.53 1.04 3.14
CA GLY A 115 17.85 0.94 2.56
C GLY A 115 18.68 -0.13 3.22
N PRO A 116 19.82 -0.43 2.65
CA PRO A 116 20.71 -1.42 3.24
C PRO A 116 21.25 -0.92 4.56
N ARG A 117 21.30 -1.80 5.53
CA ARG A 117 21.91 -1.47 6.81
C ARG A 117 23.42 -1.48 6.60
N ASN A 118 24.11 -0.54 7.26
CA ASN A 118 25.55 -0.62 7.18
C ASN A 118 26.04 -1.77 8.06
N PRO A 119 27.27 -2.24 7.84
CA PRO A 119 27.75 -3.41 8.56
C PRO A 119 27.73 -3.26 10.08
N GLU A 120 28.00 -2.07 10.58
CA GLU A 120 27.96 -1.85 12.02
C GLU A 120 26.54 -1.99 12.58
N ASP A 121 25.59 -1.40 11.90
CA ASP A 121 24.20 -1.48 12.34
C ASP A 121 23.69 -2.92 12.28
N ALA A 122 24.10 -3.64 11.26
CA ALA A 122 23.68 -5.03 11.11
C ALA A 122 24.19 -5.87 12.27
N ARG A 123 25.43 -5.64 12.70
CA ARG A 123 25.98 -6.39 13.82
C ARG A 123 25.27 -6.06 15.12
N LYS A 124 25.01 -4.77 15.35
CA LYS A 124 24.28 -4.38 16.55
C LYS A 124 22.87 -4.95 16.57
N GLY A 125 22.22 -4.89 15.43
CA GLY A 125 20.85 -5.35 15.36
C GLY A 125 20.72 -6.84 15.50
N GLY A 126 21.77 -7.56 15.22
CA GLY A 126 21.73 -9.00 15.31
C GLY A 126 21.65 -9.50 16.71
N ASP A 127 21.90 -8.62 17.67
CA ASP A 127 21.82 -9.02 19.02
C ASP A 127 20.51 -8.82 19.59
N GLY A 128 20.15 -8.57 19.70
CA GLY A 128 19.21 -8.18 20.11
C GLY A 128 18.69 -7.20 20.40
N ASP A 129 19.24 -6.88 20.56
CA ASP A 129 18.45 -6.40 20.62
C ASP A 129 17.54 -6.47 20.41
N ALA A 130 17.91 -6.46 20.66
CA ALA A 130 17.23 -6.84 20.44
C ALA A 130 16.43 -6.90 20.43
N PHE A 131 16.57 -6.99 20.72
CA PHE A 131 16.00 -7.51 20.59
C PHE A 131 15.56 -7.64 20.72
N ASP A 132 15.96 -7.30 20.97
CA ASP A 132 15.66 -7.88 21.03
C ASP A 132 15.20 -8.23 20.87
N ALA A 133 15.35 -8.36 21.09
CA ALA A 133 15.14 -9.14 20.97
C ALA A 133 14.62 -9.35 21.11
N ARG A 134 14.80 -9.49 21.66
CA ARG A 134 14.48 -9.88 21.84
C ARG A 134 13.68 -9.54 21.91
N THR A 135 13.83 -8.96 22.01
CA THR A 135 13.24 -8.98 22.05
C THR A 135 12.38 -8.84 21.94
N PRO A 136 12.41 -8.88 22.36
CA PRO A 136 11.72 -9.10 22.21
C PRO A 136 11.06 -8.93 22.27
N ARG A 137 11.02 -8.86 22.74
CA ARG A 137 10.73 -9.07 22.87
C ARG A 137 9.98 -8.66 22.93
N THR A 138 10.02 -8.11 23.29
CA THR A 138 9.57 -8.02 23.37
C THR A 138 9.04 -7.62 23.42
N ALA A 139 9.07 -7.42 23.87
CA ALA A 139 8.87 -7.44 23.76
C ALA A 139 8.69 -7.12 23.67
N LYS A 140 8.86 -7.03 23.91
CA LYS A 140 8.97 -7.23 23.82
C LYS A 140 8.63 -7.24 23.70
#